data_c96cc4355a11baf39689134c302b4ac6
#
_entry.id   c96cc4355a11baf39689134c302b4ac6
#
_cell.length_a   1.000
_cell.length_b   1.000
_cell.length_c   1.000
_cell.angle_alpha   90.00
_cell.angle_beta   90.00
_cell.angle_gamma   90.00
#
_symmetry.space_group_name_H-M   'P 1'
#
loop_
_entity.id
_entity.type
_entity.pdbx_description
1 polymer ?
#
loop_
_entity_poly.entity_id
_entity_poly.type
_entity_poly.pdbx_seq_one_letter_code
_entity_poly.pdbx_strand_id
1 'polypeptide(L)'
;NGWEKEENKKYYLDAIASVGWDATVESILKTGFQYLPGTLGYPFAKLAMNYYTAYLQKKFASKKIRVNAVLPGSTDTGMKNEFTEMAHGEEGLLSHCGYANRLAYSKEMAGPIVFLNSQMASYASGVLMEVDYGNTIEERASIKPIQQAISLEAIHQMMQQQSDK
;
A
#
# COMPACT_ATOMS: atom_id res chain seq x y z
N ASN A 1 4.54 5.80 6.48
CA ASN A 1 4.65 4.40 6.11
C ASN A 1 6.08 4.10 5.66
N GLY A 2 6.75 3.15 6.33
CA GLY A 2 8.18 2.83 6.05
C GLY A 2 8.44 2.23 4.68
N TRP A 3 7.40 1.81 3.97
CA TRP A 3 7.47 1.34 2.59
C TRP A 3 7.42 2.48 1.56
N GLU A 4 6.99 3.69 1.94
CA GLU A 4 6.88 4.87 1.06
C GLU A 4 8.21 5.64 0.92
N LYS A 5 9.34 5.02 1.21
CA LYS A 5 10.64 5.63 1.00
C LYS A 5 10.88 5.91 -0.48
N GLU A 6 11.50 7.05 -0.77
CA GLU A 6 11.80 7.44 -2.16
C GLU A 6 12.67 6.40 -2.88
N GLU A 7 13.59 5.77 -2.17
CA GLU A 7 14.45 4.70 -2.68
C GLU A 7 13.67 3.48 -3.17
N ASN A 8 12.49 3.20 -2.59
CA ASN A 8 11.64 2.07 -2.98
C ASN A 8 10.79 2.37 -4.22
N LYS A 9 10.61 3.62 -4.58
CA LYS A 9 9.70 4.08 -5.64
C LYS A 9 10.01 3.45 -7.00
N LYS A 10 11.29 3.32 -7.35
CA LYS A 10 11.70 2.71 -8.63
C LYS A 10 11.15 1.30 -8.81
N TYR A 11 11.13 0.49 -7.75
CA TYR A 11 10.64 -0.90 -7.81
C TYR A 11 9.14 -0.97 -8.07
N TYR A 12 8.37 -0.05 -7.49
CA TYR A 12 6.93 0.04 -7.78
C TYR A 12 6.68 0.49 -9.21
N LEU A 13 7.40 1.51 -9.68
CA LEU A 13 7.26 2.03 -11.04
C LEU A 13 7.67 0.99 -12.09
N ASP A 14 8.72 0.24 -11.87
CA ASP A 14 9.16 -0.83 -12.75
C ASP A 14 8.10 -1.94 -12.85
N ALA A 15 7.52 -2.34 -11.72
CA ALA A 15 6.46 -3.35 -11.70
C ALA A 15 5.21 -2.90 -12.47
N ILE A 16 4.76 -1.65 -12.29
CA ILE A 16 3.55 -1.14 -12.99
C ILE A 16 3.80 -0.79 -14.45
N ALA A 17 5.04 -0.53 -14.85
CA ALA A 17 5.41 -0.26 -16.24
C ALA A 17 5.54 -1.55 -17.08
N SER A 18 5.69 -2.70 -16.42
CA SER A 18 5.82 -3.99 -17.07
C SER A 18 4.54 -4.38 -17.80
N VAL A 19 4.68 -4.97 -18.97
CA VAL A 19 3.55 -5.38 -19.82
C VAL A 19 3.46 -6.90 -19.86
N GLY A 20 2.36 -7.42 -19.33
CA GLY A 20 2.10 -8.86 -19.28
C GLY A 20 2.62 -9.51 -17.99
N TRP A 21 2.13 -10.72 -17.75
CA TRP A 21 2.38 -11.46 -16.51
C TRP A 21 3.88 -11.72 -16.28
N ASP A 22 4.55 -12.30 -17.28
CA ASP A 22 5.94 -12.72 -17.13
C ASP A 22 6.89 -11.55 -16.86
N ALA A 23 6.73 -10.45 -17.60
CA ALA A 23 7.52 -9.24 -17.39
C ALA A 23 7.27 -8.61 -16.01
N THR A 24 6.04 -8.65 -15.53
CA THR A 24 5.70 -8.14 -14.19
C THR A 24 6.32 -9.02 -13.11
N VAL A 25 6.22 -10.34 -13.26
CA VAL A 25 6.86 -11.30 -12.33
C VAL A 25 8.38 -11.10 -12.31
N GLU A 26 9.02 -11.00 -13.47
CA GLU A 26 10.46 -10.75 -13.58
C GLU A 26 10.87 -9.44 -12.88
N SER A 27 10.10 -8.37 -13.09
CA SER A 27 10.33 -7.08 -12.42
C SER A 27 10.23 -7.20 -10.90
N ILE A 28 9.24 -7.94 -10.38
CA ILE A 28 9.08 -8.18 -8.95
C ILE A 28 10.21 -9.06 -8.41
N LEU A 29 10.62 -10.10 -9.13
CA LEU A 29 11.71 -10.97 -8.71
C LEU A 29 13.05 -10.22 -8.57
N LYS A 30 13.27 -9.16 -9.35
CA LYS A 30 14.45 -8.27 -9.21
C LYS A 30 14.49 -7.53 -7.88
N THR A 31 13.37 -7.44 -7.15
CA THR A 31 13.34 -6.85 -5.80
C THR A 31 13.89 -7.76 -4.73
N GLY A 32 14.02 -9.06 -5.00
CA GLY A 32 14.44 -10.05 -4.01
C GLY A 32 13.34 -10.56 -3.09
N PHE A 33 12.09 -10.23 -3.33
CA PHE A 33 10.96 -10.64 -2.48
C PHE A 33 10.81 -12.14 -2.29
N GLN A 34 11.18 -12.94 -3.29
CA GLN A 34 11.10 -14.40 -3.19
C GLN A 34 11.94 -15.01 -2.07
N TYR A 35 12.91 -14.25 -1.53
CA TYR A 35 13.77 -14.70 -0.42
C TYR A 35 13.32 -14.18 0.94
N LEU A 36 12.23 -13.40 0.96
CA LEU A 36 11.67 -12.84 2.18
C LEU A 36 10.43 -13.63 2.64
N PRO A 37 10.04 -13.52 3.91
CA PRO A 37 8.78 -14.10 4.38
C PRO A 37 7.61 -13.66 3.50
N GLY A 38 6.72 -14.59 3.15
CA GLY A 38 5.64 -14.38 2.18
C GLY A 38 4.66 -13.24 2.48
N THR A 39 4.63 -12.77 3.73
CA THR A 39 3.81 -11.64 4.16
C THR A 39 4.22 -10.29 3.55
N LEU A 40 5.47 -10.16 3.08
CA LEU A 40 6.00 -8.88 2.57
C LEU A 40 5.52 -8.55 1.15
N GLY A 41 5.02 -9.51 0.41
CA GLY A 41 4.41 -9.27 -0.91
C GLY A 41 3.15 -8.41 -0.84
N TYR A 42 2.38 -8.51 0.25
CA TYR A 42 1.16 -7.74 0.44
C TYR A 42 1.41 -6.22 0.50
N PRO A 43 2.27 -5.69 1.40
CA PRO A 43 2.59 -4.25 1.41
C PRO A 43 3.15 -3.74 0.09
N PHE A 44 4.03 -4.50 -0.56
CA PHE A 44 4.54 -4.14 -1.89
C PHE A 44 3.41 -3.96 -2.91
N ALA A 45 2.53 -4.96 -3.02
CA ALA A 45 1.41 -4.92 -3.97
C ALA A 45 0.49 -3.72 -3.69
N LYS A 46 0.18 -3.44 -2.42
CA LYS A 46 -0.68 -2.31 -2.04
C LYS A 46 -0.04 -0.96 -2.36
N LEU A 47 1.25 -0.80 -2.17
CA LEU A 47 1.95 0.43 -2.54
C LEU A 47 2.14 0.59 -4.04
N ALA A 48 2.42 -0.49 -4.76
CA ALA A 48 2.42 -0.46 -6.22
C ALA A 48 1.06 0.01 -6.77
N MET A 49 -0.07 -0.39 -6.14
CA MET A 49 -1.40 0.08 -6.51
C MET A 49 -1.58 1.60 -6.34
N ASN A 50 -0.93 2.24 -5.36
CA ASN A 50 -0.96 3.69 -5.21
C ASN A 50 -0.33 4.38 -6.43
N TYR A 51 0.85 3.94 -6.85
CA TYR A 51 1.49 4.45 -8.07
C TYR A 51 0.71 4.09 -9.33
N TYR A 52 0.11 2.91 -9.37
CA TYR A 52 -0.76 2.49 -10.47
C TYR A 52 -2.00 3.37 -10.61
N THR A 53 -2.56 3.86 -9.50
CA THR A 53 -3.66 4.82 -9.50
C THR A 53 -3.25 6.10 -10.24
N ALA A 54 -2.06 6.64 -9.99
CA ALA A 54 -1.55 7.81 -10.71
C ALA A 54 -1.30 7.51 -12.20
N TYR A 55 -0.76 6.34 -12.52
CA TYR A 55 -0.58 5.89 -13.90
C TYR A 55 -1.91 5.80 -14.65
N LEU A 56 -2.92 5.17 -14.07
CA LEU A 56 -4.25 5.04 -14.66
C LEU A 56 -4.95 6.39 -14.80
N GLN A 57 -4.82 7.27 -13.79
CA GLN A 57 -5.37 8.63 -13.87
C GLN A 57 -4.82 9.37 -15.09
N LYS A 58 -3.50 9.33 -15.31
CA LYS A 58 -2.88 9.91 -16.50
C LYS A 58 -3.40 9.26 -17.78
N LYS A 59 -3.47 7.93 -17.83
CA LYS A 59 -3.91 7.16 -19.00
C LYS A 59 -5.35 7.48 -19.42
N PHE A 60 -6.24 7.71 -18.45
CA PHE A 60 -7.65 7.93 -18.69
C PHE A 60 -8.08 9.39 -18.66
N ALA A 61 -7.16 10.32 -18.37
CA ALA A 61 -7.46 11.76 -18.27
C ALA A 61 -8.13 12.33 -19.53
N SER A 62 -7.66 11.94 -20.72
CA SER A 62 -8.23 12.40 -22.00
C SER A 62 -9.67 11.93 -22.22
N LYS A 63 -10.07 10.83 -21.57
CA LYS A 63 -11.43 10.28 -21.60
C LYS A 63 -12.33 10.89 -20.52
N LYS A 64 -11.84 11.84 -19.73
CA LYS A 64 -12.53 12.44 -18.58
C LYS A 64 -12.99 11.41 -17.53
N ILE A 65 -12.25 10.30 -17.42
CA ILE A 65 -12.48 9.28 -16.42
C ILE A 65 -11.58 9.58 -15.21
N ARG A 66 -12.19 9.73 -14.06
CA ARG A 66 -11.49 9.91 -12.79
C ARG A 66 -11.06 8.55 -12.24
N VAL A 67 -9.84 8.48 -11.71
CA VAL A 67 -9.32 7.27 -11.05
C VAL A 67 -8.83 7.69 -9.67
N ASN A 68 -9.38 7.09 -8.65
CA ASN A 68 -9.03 7.34 -7.26
C ASN A 68 -8.88 6.01 -6.52
N ALA A 69 -8.25 6.02 -5.36
CA ALA A 69 -8.17 4.86 -4.49
C ALA A 69 -8.58 5.24 -3.06
N VAL A 70 -9.23 4.30 -2.37
CA VAL A 70 -9.43 4.34 -0.93
C VAL A 70 -8.39 3.44 -0.29
N LEU A 71 -7.70 3.93 0.73
CA LEU A 71 -6.69 3.22 1.50
C LEU A 71 -7.27 2.94 2.90
N PRO A 72 -7.87 1.77 3.10
CA PRO A 72 -8.47 1.43 4.38
C PRO A 72 -7.41 1.20 5.45
N GLY A 73 -7.66 1.66 6.67
CA GLY A 73 -7.02 1.12 7.85
C GLY A 73 -7.49 -0.29 8.18
N SER A 74 -7.06 -0.78 9.34
CA SER A 74 -7.45 -2.10 9.83
C SER A 74 -8.99 -2.20 9.93
N THR A 75 -9.57 -3.08 9.13
CA THR A 75 -11.03 -3.21 8.96
C THR A 75 -11.48 -4.60 9.34
N ASP A 76 -12.61 -4.70 10.07
CA ASP A 76 -13.22 -5.96 10.45
C ASP A 76 -13.87 -6.63 9.22
N THR A 77 -13.17 -7.64 8.72
CA THR A 77 -13.52 -8.41 7.52
C THR A 77 -13.19 -9.88 7.73
N GLY A 78 -13.51 -10.72 6.76
CA GLY A 78 -13.12 -12.14 6.77
C GLY A 78 -11.60 -12.39 6.87
N MET A 79 -10.77 -11.38 6.61
CA MET A 79 -9.31 -11.45 6.71
C MET A 79 -8.78 -11.05 8.11
N LYS A 80 -9.65 -10.85 9.10
CA LYS A 80 -9.24 -10.39 10.43
C LYS A 80 -8.21 -11.32 11.07
N ASN A 81 -8.42 -12.63 10.95
CA ASN A 81 -7.52 -13.61 11.59
C ASN A 81 -6.11 -13.55 11.00
N GLU A 82 -5.99 -13.50 9.68
CA GLU A 82 -4.70 -13.39 8.99
C GLU A 82 -3.96 -12.11 9.38
N PHE A 83 -4.66 -10.99 9.46
CA PHE A 83 -4.05 -9.73 9.92
C PHE A 83 -3.68 -9.75 11.40
N THR A 84 -4.45 -10.43 12.23
CA THR A 84 -4.11 -10.61 13.65
C THR A 84 -2.82 -11.43 13.80
N GLU A 85 -2.66 -12.49 13.03
CA GLU A 85 -1.41 -13.28 13.01
C GLU A 85 -0.23 -12.44 12.50
N MET A 86 -0.41 -11.72 11.40
CA MET A 86 0.64 -10.83 10.84
C MET A 86 1.07 -9.73 11.82
N ALA A 87 0.16 -9.26 12.65
CA ALA A 87 0.40 -8.23 13.65
C ALA A 87 0.89 -8.79 15.00
N HIS A 88 1.14 -10.09 15.08
CA HIS A 88 1.55 -10.81 16.32
C HIS A 88 0.52 -10.69 17.46
N GLY A 89 -0.76 -10.65 17.12
CA GLY A 89 -1.86 -10.66 18.08
C GLY A 89 -2.80 -9.45 17.95
N GLU A 90 -3.87 -9.46 18.75
CA GLU A 90 -4.92 -8.43 18.70
C GLU A 90 -4.39 -7.05 19.11
N GLU A 91 -3.53 -6.96 20.10
CA GLU A 91 -2.91 -5.71 20.53
C GLU A 91 -2.07 -5.10 19.40
N GLY A 92 -1.27 -5.91 18.72
CA GLY A 92 -0.51 -5.48 17.54
C GLY A 92 -1.43 -5.00 16.42
N LEU A 93 -2.53 -5.69 16.15
CA LEU A 93 -3.52 -5.25 15.15
C LEU A 93 -4.17 -3.92 15.53
N LEU A 94 -4.56 -3.74 16.79
CA LEU A 94 -5.16 -2.49 17.29
C LEU A 94 -4.19 -1.31 17.27
N SER A 95 -2.89 -1.56 17.40
CA SER A 95 -1.88 -0.50 17.30
C SER A 95 -1.87 0.21 15.94
N HIS A 96 -2.46 -0.40 14.90
CA HIS A 96 -2.65 0.15 13.57
C HIS A 96 -4.02 0.83 13.36
N CYS A 97 -4.80 1.05 14.41
CA CYS A 97 -6.15 1.60 14.32
C CYS A 97 -6.24 3.10 14.67
N GLY A 98 -5.10 3.77 14.87
CA GLY A 98 -5.06 5.15 15.29
C GLY A 98 -5.85 5.37 16.60
N TYR A 99 -6.44 6.53 16.77
CA TYR A 99 -7.23 6.86 17.97
C TYR A 99 -8.59 6.16 18.05
N ALA A 100 -9.02 5.45 16.99
CA ALA A 100 -10.27 4.68 17.03
C ALA A 100 -10.20 3.53 18.04
N ASN A 101 -9.01 3.00 18.27
CA ASN A 101 -8.73 1.88 19.17
C ASN A 101 -9.70 0.68 18.94
N ARG A 102 -10.12 0.51 17.70
CA ARG A 102 -10.95 -0.58 17.19
C ARG A 102 -10.74 -0.74 15.69
N LEU A 103 -11.08 -1.90 15.18
CA LEU A 103 -11.17 -2.07 13.73
C LEU A 103 -12.31 -1.22 13.16
N ALA A 104 -12.11 -0.71 11.95
CA ALA A 104 -13.18 -0.07 11.20
C ALA A 104 -14.25 -1.10 10.81
N TYR A 105 -15.50 -0.68 10.75
CA TYR A 105 -16.54 -1.50 10.14
C TYR A 105 -16.47 -1.38 8.61
N SER A 106 -16.75 -2.46 7.88
CA SER A 106 -16.76 -2.46 6.41
C SER A 106 -17.64 -1.36 5.82
N LYS A 107 -18.78 -1.02 6.47
CA LYS A 107 -19.66 0.08 6.06
C LYS A 107 -19.01 1.47 6.14
N GLU A 108 -17.99 1.64 6.99
CA GLU A 108 -17.27 2.90 7.11
C GLU A 108 -16.37 3.15 5.88
N MET A 109 -15.99 2.09 5.18
CA MET A 109 -15.27 2.19 3.89
C MET A 109 -16.21 2.52 2.73
N ALA A 110 -17.49 2.17 2.83
CA ALA A 110 -18.46 2.41 1.76
C ALA A 110 -18.70 3.92 1.51
N GLY A 111 -18.78 4.74 2.57
CA GLY A 111 -18.97 6.19 2.46
C GLY A 111 -17.94 6.89 1.56
N PRO A 112 -16.64 6.76 1.85
CA PRO A 112 -15.56 7.29 1.00
C PRO A 112 -15.62 6.80 -0.45
N ILE A 113 -15.93 5.52 -0.69
CA ILE A 113 -16.07 4.97 -2.03
C ILE A 113 -17.24 5.63 -2.77
N VAL A 114 -18.41 5.76 -2.13
CA VAL A 114 -19.59 6.43 -2.72
C VAL A 114 -19.29 7.89 -2.99
N PHE A 115 -18.65 8.61 -2.06
CA PHE A 115 -18.24 10.00 -2.23
C PHE A 115 -17.35 10.16 -3.48
N LEU A 116 -16.28 9.38 -3.61
CA LEU A 116 -15.35 9.46 -4.73
C LEU A 116 -16.01 9.14 -6.08
N ASN A 117 -17.09 8.33 -6.08
CA ASN A 117 -17.86 8.02 -7.29
C ASN A 117 -19.01 9.01 -7.57
N SER A 118 -19.28 9.95 -6.67
CA SER A 118 -20.37 10.92 -6.82
C SER A 118 -19.94 12.19 -7.53
N GLN A 119 -20.92 13.05 -7.87
CA GLN A 119 -20.68 14.40 -8.38
C GLN A 119 -20.01 15.32 -7.35
N MET A 120 -20.13 15.02 -6.06
CA MET A 120 -19.44 15.78 -5.01
C MET A 120 -17.93 15.74 -5.16
N ALA A 121 -17.39 14.66 -5.73
CA ALA A 121 -15.96 14.48 -6.02
C ALA A 121 -15.62 14.75 -7.50
N SER A 122 -16.40 15.55 -8.22
CA SER A 122 -16.26 15.76 -9.68
C SER A 122 -14.88 16.27 -10.10
N TYR A 123 -14.17 16.97 -9.22
CA TYR A 123 -12.81 17.48 -9.45
C TYR A 123 -11.70 16.63 -8.82
N ALA A 124 -12.05 15.51 -8.16
CA ALA A 124 -11.11 14.61 -7.51
C ALA A 124 -10.68 13.50 -8.46
N SER A 125 -9.41 13.51 -8.91
CA SER A 125 -8.80 12.43 -9.70
C SER A 125 -7.34 12.25 -9.27
N GLY A 126 -6.88 11.01 -9.15
CA GLY A 126 -5.57 10.68 -8.60
C GLY A 126 -5.49 10.75 -7.07
N VAL A 127 -6.64 10.83 -6.40
CA VAL A 127 -6.69 10.90 -4.93
C VAL A 127 -6.41 9.53 -4.34
N LEU A 128 -5.53 9.48 -3.36
CA LEU A 128 -5.31 8.37 -2.44
C LEU A 128 -5.95 8.76 -1.10
N MET A 129 -7.17 8.31 -0.87
CA MET A 129 -7.95 8.70 0.32
C MET A 129 -7.69 7.70 1.44
N GLU A 130 -6.91 8.13 2.42
CA GLU A 130 -6.68 7.38 3.65
C GLU A 130 -7.93 7.41 4.53
N VAL A 131 -8.38 6.23 4.94
CA VAL A 131 -9.56 6.04 5.80
C VAL A 131 -9.14 5.11 6.94
N ASP A 132 -8.28 5.62 7.83
CA ASP A 132 -7.57 4.86 8.85
C ASP A 132 -7.57 5.53 10.23
N TYR A 133 -8.46 6.48 10.41
CA TYR A 133 -8.62 7.26 11.65
C TYR A 133 -7.33 7.99 12.08
N GLY A 134 -6.53 8.43 11.09
CA GLY A 134 -5.34 9.22 11.32
C GLY A 134 -4.05 8.42 11.53
N ASN A 135 -4.08 7.09 11.46
CA ASN A 135 -2.90 6.28 11.73
C ASN A 135 -1.72 6.63 10.80
N THR A 136 -1.98 6.71 9.50
CA THR A 136 -0.91 6.99 8.52
C THR A 136 -0.38 8.42 8.62
N ILE A 137 -1.24 9.42 8.83
CA ILE A 137 -0.79 10.80 8.95
C ILE A 137 0.04 11.04 10.21
N GLU A 138 -0.23 10.33 11.31
CA GLU A 138 0.58 10.39 12.52
C GLU A 138 1.99 9.86 12.31
N GLU A 139 2.14 8.75 11.56
CA GLU A 139 3.44 8.23 11.17
C GLU A 139 4.20 9.22 10.27
N ARG A 140 3.54 9.81 9.27
CA ARG A 140 4.15 10.81 8.38
C ARG A 140 4.58 12.08 9.11
N ALA A 141 3.79 12.50 10.08
CA ALA A 141 4.10 13.67 10.91
C ALA A 141 5.12 13.38 12.02
N SER A 142 5.62 12.14 12.12
CA SER A 142 6.52 11.69 13.19
C SER A 142 5.94 11.86 14.62
N ILE A 143 4.62 11.91 14.72
CA ILE A 143 3.90 11.90 16.01
C ILE A 143 3.93 10.49 16.60
N LYS A 144 3.89 9.50 15.70
CA LYS A 144 3.97 8.07 16.01
C LYS A 144 5.18 7.46 15.27
N PRO A 145 5.91 6.55 15.89
CA PRO A 145 7.02 5.88 15.21
C PRO A 145 6.50 5.04 14.03
N ILE A 146 7.27 5.02 12.95
CA ILE A 146 6.99 4.17 11.79
C ILE A 146 7.15 2.71 12.21
N GLN A 147 6.09 1.93 12.14
CA GLN A 147 6.09 0.55 12.64
C GLN A 147 6.82 -0.44 11.71
N GLN A 148 6.86 -0.16 10.41
CA GLN A 148 7.54 -1.00 9.43
C GLN A 148 8.31 -0.13 8.44
N ALA A 149 9.63 -0.13 8.55
CA ALA A 149 10.53 0.54 7.62
C ALA A 149 11.33 -0.51 6.85
N ILE A 150 11.00 -0.70 5.57
CA ILE A 150 11.72 -1.65 4.72
C ILE A 150 12.41 -0.88 3.60
N SER A 151 13.71 -1.13 3.44
CA SER A 151 14.50 -0.66 2.30
C SER A 151 14.64 -1.80 1.29
N LEU A 152 13.96 -1.66 0.15
CA LEU A 152 14.09 -2.61 -0.96
C LEU A 152 15.49 -2.57 -1.57
N GLU A 153 16.13 -1.41 -1.54
CA GLU A 153 17.51 -1.24 -1.99
C GLU A 153 18.50 -2.03 -1.11
N ALA A 154 18.34 -1.97 0.22
CA ALA A 154 19.18 -2.74 1.13
C ALA A 154 19.01 -4.25 0.92
N ILE A 155 17.79 -4.71 0.68
CA ILE A 155 17.50 -6.11 0.36
C ILE A 155 18.22 -6.51 -0.93
N HIS A 156 18.10 -5.70 -1.98
CA HIS A 156 18.74 -5.96 -3.26
C HIS A 156 20.27 -6.04 -3.15
N GLN A 157 20.89 -5.14 -2.39
CA GLN A 157 22.33 -5.15 -2.13
C GLN A 157 22.80 -6.39 -1.36
N MET A 158 22.04 -6.83 -0.34
CA MET A 158 22.36 -8.06 0.39
C MET A 158 22.34 -9.29 -0.51
N MET A 159 21.41 -9.33 -1.47
CA MET A 159 21.30 -10.46 -2.39
C MET A 159 22.43 -10.50 -3.41
N GLN A 160 22.83 -9.35 -3.94
CA GLN A 160 23.98 -9.28 -4.83
C GLN A 160 25.26 -9.80 -4.15
N GLN A 161 25.50 -9.42 -2.90
CA GLN A 161 26.65 -9.91 -2.12
C GLN A 161 26.61 -11.41 -1.82
N GLN A 162 25.44 -12.06 -1.84
CA GLN A 162 25.29 -13.50 -1.67
C GLN A 162 25.50 -14.28 -2.97
N SER A 163 25.21 -13.69 -4.12
CA SER A 163 25.41 -14.33 -5.42
C SER A 163 26.86 -14.29 -5.91
N ASP A 164 27.69 -13.43 -5.33
CA ASP A 164 29.11 -13.28 -5.65
C ASP A 164 30.02 -14.15 -4.77
N LYS A 165 29.44 -14.99 -3.91
CA LYS A 165 30.13 -15.99 -3.07
C LYS A 165 29.85 -17.40 -3.56
#